data_c72ce46894690d805227533627573978
#
_entry.id   c72ce46894690d805227533627573978
#
_cell.length_a   1.000
_cell.length_b   1.000
_cell.length_c   1.000
_cell.angle_alpha   90.00
_cell.angle_beta   90.00
_cell.angle_gamma   90.00
#
_symmetry.space_group_name_H-M   'P 1'
#
loop_
_entity.id
_entity.type
_entity.pdbx_description
1 polymer ?
#
loop_
_entity_poly.entity_id
_entity_poly.type
_entity_poly.pdbx_seq_one_letter_code
_entity_poly.pdbx_strand_id
1 'polypeptide(L)'
;RTKLDQTRGREYWRSLESLSETPEFKEFLHREFPQNASEWLDPVGRRNFLKLMGASLALAGVSACTRQPTEELVPYVRQPEELVPGKPLFYATAMPMAGAGMGLLVESHEGRPTKIEGNPDHPSSLGATDVYAQAAILGLYDPDRSQTVTNLGEIRPFGTFAGAAQAALSSQESSQGAGLRILTETVASPTLAAQLRDLLEQYPLAKWVQWEPLGRHNAREGSRLAFGEYADAQYDIAKATVIVSLDADFLCTGPAGLKHARAFASRRRVDGDRVQANRLYAVESTATNTGSRADHRLPLR
;
A
#
# COMPACT_ATOMS: atom_id res chain seq x y z
N ARG A 1 -16.34 20.82 37.59
CA ARG A 1 -14.92 20.87 37.96
C ARG A 1 -14.54 19.73 38.93
N THR A 2 -15.27 19.53 40.00
CA THR A 2 -14.98 18.49 41.03
C THR A 2 -14.94 17.05 40.49
N LYS A 3 -15.70 16.68 39.44
CA LYS A 3 -15.63 15.36 38.79
C LYS A 3 -14.40 15.21 37.86
N LEU A 4 -13.93 16.28 37.26
CA LEU A 4 -12.73 16.29 36.39
C LEU A 4 -11.44 16.11 37.19
N ASP A 5 -11.38 16.67 38.40
CA ASP A 5 -10.20 16.57 39.28
C ASP A 5 -9.98 15.14 39.85
N GLN A 6 -11.01 14.27 39.76
CA GLN A 6 -10.97 12.90 40.23
C GLN A 6 -10.71 11.88 39.07
N THR A 7 -10.78 12.28 37.82
CA THR A 7 -10.58 11.39 36.67
C THR A 7 -9.11 11.31 36.25
N ARG A 8 -8.58 10.11 36.07
CA ARG A 8 -7.21 9.84 35.62
C ARG A 8 -7.20 8.83 34.46
N GLY A 9 -6.24 8.99 33.56
CA GLY A 9 -6.03 8.05 32.46
C GLY A 9 -7.08 8.14 31.36
N ARG A 10 -7.66 7.03 30.92
CA ARG A 10 -8.61 6.96 29.80
C ARG A 10 -9.89 7.76 30.00
N GLU A 11 -10.31 8.02 31.23
CA GLU A 11 -11.51 8.80 31.52
C GLU A 11 -11.34 10.30 31.21
N TYR A 12 -10.11 10.77 31.15
CA TYR A 12 -9.79 12.17 30.79
C TYR A 12 -10.11 12.53 29.32
N TRP A 13 -10.26 11.52 28.46
CA TRP A 13 -10.52 11.69 27.02
C TRP A 13 -12.02 11.66 26.66
N ARG A 14 -12.88 11.53 27.64
CA ARG A 14 -14.33 11.56 27.43
C ARG A 14 -14.80 13.01 27.29
N SER A 15 -15.86 13.22 26.48
CA SER A 15 -16.48 14.54 26.38
C SER A 15 -17.04 15.00 27.73
N LEU A 16 -17.15 16.32 27.94
CA LEU A 16 -17.72 16.87 29.16
C LEU A 16 -19.17 16.41 29.37
N GLU A 17 -19.94 16.24 28.30
CA GLU A 17 -21.31 15.72 28.32
C GLU A 17 -21.35 14.25 28.77
N SER A 18 -20.39 13.43 28.29
CA SER A 18 -20.24 12.03 28.74
C SER A 18 -19.89 11.94 30.22
N LEU A 19 -19.00 12.81 30.70
CA LEU A 19 -18.59 12.88 32.11
C LEU A 19 -19.72 13.40 33.03
N SER A 20 -20.55 14.30 32.54
CA SER A 20 -21.69 14.88 33.29
C SER A 20 -22.93 13.98 33.28
N GLU A 21 -22.95 12.93 32.44
CA GLU A 21 -24.10 12.03 32.28
C GLU A 21 -25.41 12.78 32.01
N THR A 22 -25.37 13.81 31.14
CA THR A 22 -26.54 14.61 30.85
C THR A 22 -27.63 13.80 30.15
N PRO A 23 -28.92 14.14 30.35
CA PRO A 23 -30.02 13.48 29.67
C PRO A 23 -29.89 13.51 28.14
N GLU A 24 -29.42 14.62 27.59
CA GLU A 24 -29.20 14.81 26.16
C GLU A 24 -28.08 13.88 25.64
N PHE A 25 -27.04 13.68 26.41
CA PHE A 25 -25.97 12.72 26.06
C PHE A 25 -26.47 11.26 26.08
N LYS A 26 -27.31 10.90 27.04
CA LYS A 26 -27.94 9.57 27.10
C LYS A 26 -28.89 9.35 25.93
N GLU A 27 -29.67 10.35 25.54
CA GLU A 27 -30.55 10.30 24.36
C GLU A 27 -29.76 10.19 23.06
N PHE A 28 -28.68 10.94 22.93
CA PHE A 28 -27.74 10.83 21.80
C PHE A 28 -27.15 9.41 21.73
N LEU A 29 -26.68 8.86 22.84
CA LEU A 29 -26.12 7.52 22.91
C LEU A 29 -27.13 6.44 22.47
N HIS A 30 -28.39 6.56 22.91
CA HIS A 30 -29.46 5.64 22.51
C HIS A 30 -29.85 5.77 21.04
N ARG A 31 -29.71 6.93 20.44
CA ARG A 31 -29.99 7.17 19.02
C ARG A 31 -28.89 6.63 18.12
N GLU A 32 -27.64 6.82 18.50
CA GLU A 32 -26.46 6.31 17.75
C GLU A 32 -26.27 4.79 17.93
N PHE A 33 -26.59 4.26 19.10
CA PHE A 33 -26.44 2.85 19.46
C PHE A 33 -27.75 2.31 20.08
N PRO A 34 -28.83 2.18 19.29
CA PRO A 34 -30.18 1.94 19.80
C PRO A 34 -30.37 0.57 20.49
N GLN A 35 -29.47 -0.39 20.26
CA GLN A 35 -29.49 -1.70 20.92
C GLN A 35 -28.31 -1.81 21.88
N ASN A 36 -28.62 -1.91 23.20
CA ASN A 36 -27.70 -2.28 24.27
C ASN A 36 -26.62 -1.26 24.68
N ALA A 37 -26.72 0.01 24.26
CA ALA A 37 -25.73 1.02 24.66
C ALA A 37 -25.70 1.26 26.19
N SER A 38 -26.81 1.04 26.88
CA SER A 38 -26.93 1.15 28.35
C SER A 38 -26.54 -0.14 29.10
N GLU A 39 -26.55 -1.30 28.43
CA GLU A 39 -26.21 -2.60 29.07
C GLU A 39 -24.75 -2.71 29.48
N TRP A 40 -23.88 -1.92 28.85
CA TRP A 40 -22.45 -1.87 29.20
C TRP A 40 -22.17 -1.27 30.58
N LEU A 41 -23.14 -0.58 31.14
CA LEU A 41 -23.09 0.02 32.48
C LEU A 41 -23.75 -0.85 33.54
N ASP A 42 -24.50 -1.91 33.16
CA ASP A 42 -25.12 -2.86 34.09
C ASP A 42 -24.12 -3.97 34.48
N PRO A 43 -23.79 -4.10 35.76
CA PRO A 43 -22.89 -5.17 36.28
C PRO A 43 -23.42 -6.58 35.99
N VAL A 44 -24.73 -6.74 35.88
CA VAL A 44 -25.36 -8.04 35.58
C VAL A 44 -25.24 -8.41 34.13
N GLY A 45 -25.44 -7.44 33.20
CA GLY A 45 -25.26 -7.61 31.77
C GLY A 45 -23.83 -7.94 31.41
N ARG A 46 -22.87 -7.25 32.03
CA ARG A 46 -21.43 -7.46 31.81
C ARG A 46 -20.99 -8.89 32.22
N ARG A 47 -21.51 -9.40 33.30
CA ARG A 47 -21.19 -10.77 33.80
C ARG A 47 -21.77 -11.85 32.87
N ASN A 48 -22.99 -11.64 32.39
CA ASN A 48 -23.62 -12.54 31.41
C ASN A 48 -22.97 -12.49 30.03
N PHE A 49 -22.57 -11.32 29.59
CA PHE A 49 -21.80 -11.13 28.34
C PHE A 49 -20.45 -11.88 28.44
N LEU A 50 -19.70 -11.74 29.50
CA LEU A 50 -18.43 -12.46 29.71
C LEU A 50 -18.61 -13.96 29.76
N LYS A 51 -19.70 -14.44 30.39
CA LYS A 51 -20.05 -15.87 30.38
C LYS A 51 -20.42 -16.37 28.99
N LEU A 52 -21.20 -15.61 28.24
CA LEU A 52 -21.57 -15.95 26.85
C LEU A 52 -20.34 -15.95 25.92
N MET A 53 -19.48 -14.95 26.06
CA MET A 53 -18.23 -14.85 25.30
C MET A 53 -17.27 -15.99 25.67
N GLY A 54 -17.16 -16.34 26.94
CA GLY A 54 -16.38 -17.50 27.40
C GLY A 54 -16.92 -18.81 26.84
N ALA A 55 -18.25 -18.99 26.83
CA ALA A 55 -18.90 -20.16 26.25
C ALA A 55 -18.73 -20.21 24.73
N SER A 56 -18.83 -19.08 24.04
CA SER A 56 -18.62 -18.99 22.59
C SER A 56 -17.18 -19.29 22.20
N LEU A 57 -16.20 -18.79 22.97
CA LEU A 57 -14.78 -19.09 22.78
C LEU A 57 -14.47 -20.57 23.06
N ALA A 58 -15.07 -21.16 24.08
CA ALA A 58 -14.93 -22.58 24.34
C ALA A 58 -15.53 -23.46 23.25
N LEU A 59 -16.70 -23.10 22.72
CA LEU A 59 -17.34 -23.78 21.59
C LEU A 59 -16.54 -23.60 20.28
N ALA A 60 -16.01 -22.40 20.01
CA ALA A 60 -15.15 -22.14 18.87
C ALA A 60 -13.83 -22.93 18.97
N GLY A 61 -13.25 -23.02 20.18
CA GLY A 61 -12.06 -23.81 20.43
C GLY A 61 -12.25 -25.31 20.19
N VAL A 62 -13.39 -25.86 20.59
CA VAL A 62 -13.72 -27.28 20.35
C VAL A 62 -13.97 -27.59 18.88
N SER A 63 -14.56 -26.66 18.14
CA SER A 63 -14.78 -26.86 16.69
C SER A 63 -13.53 -26.59 15.85
N ALA A 64 -12.61 -25.76 16.29
CA ALA A 64 -11.36 -25.46 15.60
C ALA A 64 -10.37 -26.64 15.62
N CYS A 65 -10.44 -27.51 16.63
CA CYS A 65 -9.54 -28.65 16.72
C CYS A 65 -9.91 -29.86 15.86
N THR A 66 -11.09 -29.86 15.20
CA THR A 66 -11.56 -31.04 14.47
C THR A 66 -11.56 -30.91 12.96
N ARG A 67 -11.26 -29.72 12.43
CA ARG A 67 -11.21 -29.51 10.97
C ARG A 67 -9.76 -29.61 10.50
N GLN A 68 -9.40 -30.77 9.99
CA GLN A 68 -8.15 -30.87 9.23
C GLN A 68 -8.21 -29.96 8.01
N PRO A 69 -7.12 -29.24 7.68
CA PRO A 69 -7.07 -28.48 6.43
C PRO A 69 -7.32 -29.42 5.25
N THR A 70 -8.14 -28.98 4.32
CA THR A 70 -8.45 -29.72 3.09
C THR A 70 -7.30 -29.68 2.08
N GLU A 71 -6.23 -28.97 2.38
CA GLU A 71 -5.03 -28.87 1.55
C GLU A 71 -4.18 -30.12 1.71
N GLU A 72 -3.83 -30.76 0.60
CA GLU A 72 -2.88 -31.85 0.58
C GLU A 72 -1.48 -31.31 0.92
N LEU A 73 -0.90 -31.79 2.02
CA LEU A 73 0.48 -31.50 2.38
C LEU A 73 1.39 -32.38 1.53
N VAL A 74 1.95 -31.81 0.47
CA VAL A 74 2.95 -32.49 -0.35
C VAL A 74 4.32 -32.30 0.31
N PRO A 75 4.95 -33.37 0.82
CA PRO A 75 6.27 -33.24 1.42
C PRO A 75 7.34 -32.90 0.35
N TYR A 76 8.37 -32.18 0.74
CA TYR A 76 9.51 -31.92 -0.12
C TYR A 76 10.17 -33.24 -0.53
N VAL A 77 10.43 -33.40 -1.81
CA VAL A 77 11.28 -34.52 -2.32
C VAL A 77 12.71 -34.34 -1.82
N ARG A 78 13.17 -33.08 -1.75
CA ARG A 78 14.42 -32.67 -1.13
C ARG A 78 14.20 -31.36 -0.39
N GLN A 79 14.40 -31.38 0.92
CA GLN A 79 14.27 -30.16 1.72
C GLN A 79 15.38 -29.18 1.35
N PRO A 80 15.08 -27.90 1.08
CA PRO A 80 16.11 -26.86 0.93
C PRO A 80 16.93 -26.71 2.21
N GLU A 81 18.25 -26.55 2.07
CA GLU A 81 19.20 -26.55 3.20
C GLU A 81 18.93 -25.44 4.22
N GLU A 82 18.46 -24.29 3.76
CA GLU A 82 18.20 -23.12 4.60
C GLU A 82 16.78 -23.09 5.21
N LEU A 83 15.93 -24.04 4.85
CA LEU A 83 14.55 -24.05 5.28
C LEU A 83 14.39 -24.82 6.59
N VAL A 84 14.06 -24.06 7.64
CA VAL A 84 13.71 -24.62 8.95
C VAL A 84 12.21 -24.42 9.17
N PRO A 85 11.40 -25.47 9.32
CA PRO A 85 9.97 -25.35 9.56
C PRO A 85 9.69 -24.41 10.74
N GLY A 86 8.72 -23.49 10.55
CA GLY A 86 8.34 -22.51 11.56
C GLY A 86 9.25 -21.27 11.68
N LYS A 87 10.39 -21.21 10.92
CA LYS A 87 11.21 -20.01 10.83
C LYS A 87 11.04 -19.38 9.44
N PRO A 88 10.62 -18.09 9.38
CA PRO A 88 10.51 -17.41 8.11
C PRO A 88 11.86 -17.11 7.47
N LEU A 89 11.88 -17.11 6.15
CA LEU A 89 12.97 -16.56 5.34
C LEU A 89 12.51 -15.23 4.77
N PHE A 90 13.42 -14.26 4.70
CA PHE A 90 13.15 -12.94 4.16
C PHE A 90 13.87 -12.75 2.83
N TYR A 91 13.11 -12.36 1.81
CA TYR A 91 13.64 -12.11 0.48
C TYR A 91 13.55 -10.64 0.13
N ALA A 92 14.68 -10.03 -0.18
CA ALA A 92 14.74 -8.66 -0.68
C ALA A 92 14.28 -8.64 -2.14
N THR A 93 13.32 -7.78 -2.42
CA THR A 93 12.79 -7.57 -3.78
C THR A 93 12.38 -6.13 -3.99
N ALA A 94 11.92 -5.80 -5.18
CA ALA A 94 11.35 -4.49 -5.49
C ALA A 94 9.99 -4.65 -6.16
N MET A 95 9.03 -3.82 -5.77
CA MET A 95 7.75 -3.69 -6.43
C MET A 95 7.76 -2.46 -7.33
N PRO A 96 7.71 -2.62 -8.66
CA PRO A 96 7.53 -1.49 -9.56
C PRO A 96 6.08 -1.00 -9.46
N MET A 97 5.91 0.30 -9.29
CA MET A 97 4.60 0.95 -9.28
C MET A 97 4.74 2.42 -9.69
N ALA A 98 3.89 2.88 -10.61
CA ALA A 98 3.87 4.26 -11.10
C ALA A 98 5.25 4.81 -11.52
N GLY A 99 6.07 3.97 -12.16
CA GLY A 99 7.40 4.35 -12.65
C GLY A 99 8.50 4.41 -11.58
N ALA A 100 8.29 3.81 -10.40
CA ALA A 100 9.30 3.71 -9.36
C ALA A 100 9.38 2.29 -8.80
N GLY A 101 10.54 1.92 -8.27
CA GLY A 101 10.75 0.66 -7.55
C GLY A 101 10.71 0.91 -6.04
N MET A 102 9.81 0.23 -5.34
CA MET A 102 9.78 0.22 -3.88
C MET A 102 10.54 -1.00 -3.37
N GLY A 103 11.56 -0.78 -2.54
CA GLY A 103 12.33 -1.88 -1.96
C GLY A 103 11.55 -2.57 -0.83
N LEU A 104 11.40 -3.86 -0.96
CA LEU A 104 10.59 -4.69 -0.06
C LEU A 104 11.42 -5.84 0.52
N LEU A 105 11.00 -6.29 1.70
CA LEU A 105 11.34 -7.58 2.27
C LEU A 105 10.08 -8.43 2.32
N VAL A 106 10.12 -9.57 1.66
CA VAL A 106 9.02 -10.52 1.65
C VAL A 106 9.33 -11.66 2.61
N GLU A 107 8.53 -11.78 3.63
CA GLU A 107 8.55 -12.88 4.57
C GLU A 107 7.89 -14.10 3.94
N SER A 108 8.59 -15.23 3.96
CA SER A 108 8.13 -16.49 3.38
C SER A 108 8.26 -17.63 4.38
N HIS A 109 7.19 -18.36 4.54
CA HIS A 109 7.15 -19.62 5.31
C HIS A 109 7.08 -20.79 4.35
N GLU A 110 8.13 -21.62 4.35
CA GLU A 110 8.18 -22.84 3.53
C GLU A 110 7.92 -22.59 2.02
N GLY A 111 8.47 -21.50 1.50
CA GLY A 111 8.28 -21.09 0.10
C GLY A 111 6.97 -20.32 -0.17
N ARG A 112 6.13 -20.13 0.84
CA ARG A 112 4.88 -19.36 0.74
C ARG A 112 5.07 -17.94 1.28
N PRO A 113 5.00 -16.90 0.45
CA PRO A 113 5.01 -15.52 0.92
C PRO A 113 3.81 -15.23 1.82
N THR A 114 4.06 -14.67 3.01
CA THR A 114 3.02 -14.44 4.02
C THR A 114 2.88 -12.98 4.42
N LYS A 115 3.96 -12.20 4.31
CA LYS A 115 3.98 -10.79 4.69
C LYS A 115 4.93 -9.98 3.81
N ILE A 116 4.58 -8.74 3.58
CA ILE A 116 5.44 -7.76 2.89
C ILE A 116 5.80 -6.65 3.86
N GLU A 117 7.08 -6.37 3.99
CA GLU A 117 7.64 -5.28 4.77
C GLU A 117 8.54 -4.40 3.90
N GLY A 118 8.83 -3.18 4.36
CA GLY A 118 9.78 -2.31 3.69
C GLY A 118 11.22 -2.76 3.94
N ASN A 119 12.05 -2.66 2.91
CA ASN A 119 13.47 -2.90 3.07
C ASN A 119 14.12 -1.67 3.75
N PRO A 120 14.70 -1.80 4.96
CA PRO A 120 15.32 -0.70 5.67
C PRO A 120 16.55 -0.12 4.95
N ASP A 121 17.24 -0.94 4.16
CA ASP A 121 18.44 -0.55 3.42
C ASP A 121 18.12 0.10 2.08
N HIS A 122 16.85 0.09 1.66
CA HIS A 122 16.46 0.69 0.39
C HIS A 122 16.14 2.19 0.57
N PRO A 123 16.74 3.09 -0.25
CA PRO A 123 16.70 4.55 -0.03
C PRO A 123 15.31 5.17 -0.19
N SER A 124 14.37 4.52 -0.85
CA SER A 124 13.01 5.04 -1.01
C SER A 124 12.01 4.50 0.01
N SER A 125 12.19 3.27 0.49
CA SER A 125 11.30 2.64 1.48
C SER A 125 11.73 2.89 2.92
N LEU A 126 13.04 2.88 3.20
CA LEU A 126 13.61 3.12 4.53
C LEU A 126 12.95 2.27 5.63
N GLY A 127 12.56 1.04 5.30
CA GLY A 127 11.86 0.12 6.19
C GLY A 127 10.35 0.28 6.26
N ALA A 128 9.76 1.20 5.49
CA ALA A 128 8.31 1.41 5.43
C ALA A 128 7.71 0.88 4.11
N THR A 129 6.40 0.66 4.11
CA THR A 129 5.61 0.30 2.94
C THR A 129 4.36 1.14 2.86
N ASP A 130 3.76 1.20 1.68
CA ASP A 130 2.42 1.75 1.49
C ASP A 130 1.34 0.65 1.53
N VAL A 131 0.09 1.07 1.44
CA VAL A 131 -1.06 0.16 1.45
C VAL A 131 -1.07 -0.79 0.25
N TYR A 132 -0.58 -0.34 -0.90
CA TYR A 132 -0.56 -1.14 -2.13
C TYR A 132 0.46 -2.28 -2.04
N ALA A 133 1.65 -1.99 -1.53
CA ALA A 133 2.67 -3.01 -1.29
C ALA A 133 2.19 -4.05 -0.26
N GLN A 134 1.55 -3.61 0.84
CA GLN A 134 0.97 -4.53 1.83
C GLN A 134 -0.13 -5.41 1.21
N ALA A 135 -1.01 -4.82 0.40
CA ALA A 135 -2.12 -5.54 -0.23
C ALA A 135 -1.66 -6.47 -1.37
N ALA A 136 -0.48 -6.24 -1.96
CA ALA A 136 0.02 -7.03 -3.11
C ALA A 136 0.13 -8.53 -2.80
N ILE A 137 0.32 -8.90 -1.52
CA ILE A 137 0.35 -10.30 -1.10
C ILE A 137 -0.97 -11.02 -1.40
N LEU A 138 -2.10 -10.32 -1.30
CA LEU A 138 -3.42 -10.90 -1.55
C LEU A 138 -3.59 -11.33 -3.01
N GLY A 139 -2.98 -10.59 -3.94
CA GLY A 139 -3.00 -10.92 -5.35
C GLY A 139 -2.28 -12.21 -5.72
N LEU A 140 -1.39 -12.72 -4.85
CA LEU A 140 -0.74 -14.01 -5.05
C LEU A 140 -1.70 -15.19 -4.80
N TYR A 141 -2.67 -14.97 -3.90
CA TYR A 141 -3.62 -16.01 -3.45
C TYR A 141 -5.04 -15.77 -3.94
N ASP A 142 -5.22 -14.80 -4.83
CA ASP A 142 -6.50 -14.52 -5.44
C ASP A 142 -6.94 -15.72 -6.29
N PRO A 143 -8.13 -16.31 -6.02
CA PRO A 143 -8.65 -17.44 -6.80
C PRO A 143 -8.90 -17.10 -8.27
N ASP A 144 -9.16 -15.82 -8.58
CA ASP A 144 -9.38 -15.34 -9.95
C ASP A 144 -8.06 -15.07 -10.71
N ARG A 145 -6.93 -15.27 -10.06
CA ARG A 145 -5.62 -15.14 -10.70
C ARG A 145 -5.47 -16.18 -11.81
N SER A 146 -4.97 -15.75 -12.97
CA SER A 146 -4.64 -16.64 -14.08
C SER A 146 -3.65 -17.72 -13.64
N GLN A 147 -4.05 -18.97 -13.73
CA GLN A 147 -3.24 -20.14 -13.32
C GLN A 147 -2.63 -20.88 -14.50
N THR A 148 -3.23 -20.74 -15.68
CA THR A 148 -2.81 -21.48 -16.88
C THR A 148 -2.82 -20.58 -18.11
N VAL A 149 -2.03 -20.96 -19.11
CA VAL A 149 -2.11 -20.36 -20.44
C VAL A 149 -3.35 -20.89 -21.14
N THR A 150 -4.20 -20.01 -21.65
CA THR A 150 -5.39 -20.38 -22.39
C THR A 150 -5.36 -19.79 -23.80
N ASN A 151 -5.90 -20.52 -24.75
CA ASN A 151 -6.16 -20.06 -26.11
C ASN A 151 -7.60 -20.41 -26.51
N LEU A 152 -8.41 -19.40 -26.80
CA LEU A 152 -9.83 -19.55 -27.13
C LEU A 152 -10.61 -20.35 -26.06
N GLY A 153 -10.29 -20.14 -24.78
CA GLY A 153 -10.92 -20.83 -23.65
C GLY A 153 -10.34 -22.21 -23.32
N GLU A 154 -9.44 -22.76 -24.15
CA GLU A 154 -8.79 -24.04 -23.90
C GLU A 154 -7.41 -23.88 -23.26
N ILE A 155 -7.10 -24.73 -22.28
CA ILE A 155 -5.78 -24.78 -21.64
C ILE A 155 -4.74 -25.29 -22.64
N ARG A 156 -3.65 -24.54 -22.78
CA ARG A 156 -2.52 -24.86 -23.67
C ARG A 156 -1.17 -24.78 -22.93
N PRO A 157 -0.17 -25.54 -23.34
CA PRO A 157 1.19 -25.40 -22.81
C PRO A 157 1.78 -24.03 -23.15
N PHE A 158 2.67 -23.52 -22.29
CA PHE A 158 3.37 -22.27 -22.53
C PHE A 158 4.14 -22.22 -23.87
N GLY A 159 4.69 -23.38 -24.30
CA GLY A 159 5.37 -23.50 -25.61
C GLY A 159 4.45 -23.17 -26.79
N THR A 160 3.16 -23.44 -26.71
CA THR A 160 2.18 -23.03 -27.75
C THR A 160 2.05 -21.53 -27.84
N PHE A 161 1.99 -20.83 -26.69
CA PHE A 161 1.98 -19.37 -26.64
C PHE A 161 3.30 -18.81 -27.22
N ALA A 162 4.44 -19.32 -26.78
CA ALA A 162 5.73 -18.85 -27.25
C ALA A 162 5.90 -19.01 -28.77
N GLY A 163 5.49 -20.17 -29.33
CA GLY A 163 5.49 -20.38 -30.77
C GLY A 163 4.57 -19.45 -31.54
N ALA A 164 3.37 -19.20 -31.03
CA ALA A 164 2.44 -18.25 -31.65
C ALA A 164 2.96 -16.81 -31.61
N ALA A 165 3.56 -16.38 -30.49
CA ALA A 165 4.18 -15.08 -30.35
C ALA A 165 5.37 -14.90 -31.31
N GLN A 166 6.22 -15.92 -31.41
CA GLN A 166 7.34 -15.90 -32.35
C GLN A 166 6.87 -15.84 -33.83
N ALA A 167 5.87 -16.61 -34.20
CA ALA A 167 5.29 -16.57 -35.55
C ALA A 167 4.69 -15.19 -35.85
N ALA A 168 3.99 -14.58 -34.90
CA ALA A 168 3.44 -13.24 -35.04
C ALA A 168 4.54 -12.18 -35.22
N LEU A 169 5.64 -12.25 -34.46
CA LEU A 169 6.78 -11.35 -34.60
C LEU A 169 7.49 -11.54 -35.95
N SER A 170 7.75 -12.79 -36.37
CA SER A 170 8.38 -13.07 -37.65
C SER A 170 7.53 -12.58 -38.82
N SER A 171 6.20 -12.58 -38.71
CA SER A 171 5.33 -12.01 -39.73
C SER A 171 5.49 -10.50 -39.92
N GLN A 172 6.07 -9.79 -38.93
CA GLN A 172 6.32 -8.36 -38.96
C GLN A 172 7.70 -7.98 -39.52
N GLU A 173 8.59 -8.95 -39.80
CA GLU A 173 9.94 -8.69 -40.25
C GLU A 173 9.94 -7.93 -41.61
N SER A 174 9.14 -8.37 -42.56
CA SER A 174 9.04 -7.74 -43.87
C SER A 174 8.52 -6.29 -43.83
N SER A 175 7.69 -5.98 -42.82
CA SER A 175 7.15 -4.63 -42.58
C SER A 175 7.96 -3.84 -41.56
N GLN A 176 9.14 -4.34 -41.14
CA GLN A 176 10.00 -3.72 -40.12
C GLN A 176 9.23 -3.38 -38.85
N GLY A 177 8.20 -4.18 -38.48
CA GLY A 177 7.37 -3.96 -37.31
C GLY A 177 6.32 -2.84 -37.47
N ALA A 178 5.95 -2.42 -38.70
CA ALA A 178 4.97 -1.35 -38.86
C ALA A 178 3.61 -1.61 -38.22
N GLY A 179 3.22 -2.90 -38.06
CA GLY A 179 2.01 -3.32 -37.37
C GLY A 179 2.20 -3.53 -35.84
N LEU A 180 3.42 -3.56 -35.34
CA LEU A 180 3.71 -3.87 -33.93
C LEU A 180 3.48 -2.66 -33.04
N ARG A 181 2.69 -2.86 -32.00
CA ARG A 181 2.42 -1.85 -30.96
C ARG A 181 2.65 -2.47 -29.60
N ILE A 182 3.45 -1.81 -28.78
CA ILE A 182 3.74 -2.23 -27.40
C ILE A 182 3.16 -1.17 -26.49
N LEU A 183 2.26 -1.58 -25.61
CA LEU A 183 1.67 -0.71 -24.59
C LEU A 183 2.12 -1.22 -23.21
N THR A 184 2.74 -0.34 -22.45
CA THR A 184 3.18 -0.64 -21.08
C THR A 184 2.77 0.47 -20.14
N GLU A 185 2.78 0.18 -18.84
CA GLU A 185 2.91 1.21 -17.83
C GLU A 185 4.30 1.86 -17.89
N THR A 186 4.59 2.83 -17.02
CA THR A 186 5.91 3.46 -16.97
C THR A 186 6.98 2.42 -16.59
N VAL A 187 7.91 2.18 -17.50
CA VAL A 187 8.99 1.21 -17.31
C VAL A 187 10.11 1.81 -16.48
N ALA A 188 10.26 1.35 -15.25
CA ALA A 188 11.33 1.71 -14.32
C ALA A 188 12.50 0.71 -14.31
N SER A 189 12.31 -0.49 -14.87
CA SER A 189 13.34 -1.53 -14.94
C SER A 189 14.34 -1.23 -16.04
N PRO A 190 15.64 -1.04 -15.72
CA PRO A 190 16.68 -0.85 -16.75
C PRO A 190 16.80 -2.03 -17.69
N THR A 191 16.62 -3.25 -17.19
CA THR A 191 16.68 -4.49 -17.98
C THR A 191 15.55 -4.54 -19.00
N LEU A 192 14.30 -4.27 -18.57
CA LEU A 192 13.17 -4.25 -19.50
C LEU A 192 13.29 -3.13 -20.52
N ALA A 193 13.78 -1.95 -20.11
CA ALA A 193 14.03 -0.84 -21.02
C ALA A 193 15.11 -1.17 -22.07
N ALA A 194 16.15 -1.94 -21.70
CA ALA A 194 17.14 -2.43 -22.64
C ALA A 194 16.52 -3.42 -23.64
N GLN A 195 15.77 -4.41 -23.16
CA GLN A 195 15.09 -5.39 -24.03
C GLN A 195 14.11 -4.73 -25.00
N LEU A 196 13.38 -3.71 -24.56
CA LEU A 196 12.48 -2.96 -25.43
C LEU A 196 13.25 -2.15 -26.47
N ARG A 197 14.41 -1.58 -26.14
CA ARG A 197 15.27 -0.91 -27.12
C ARG A 197 15.79 -1.89 -28.18
N ASP A 198 16.30 -3.05 -27.75
CA ASP A 198 16.79 -4.09 -28.67
C ASP A 198 15.66 -4.53 -29.62
N LEU A 199 14.45 -4.66 -29.11
CA LEU A 199 13.29 -5.01 -29.94
C LEU A 199 12.94 -3.89 -30.93
N LEU A 200 13.04 -2.62 -30.55
CA LEU A 200 12.80 -1.49 -31.45
C LEU A 200 13.92 -1.31 -32.45
N GLU A 201 15.15 -1.74 -32.16
CA GLU A 201 16.23 -1.80 -33.14
C GLU A 201 15.96 -2.89 -34.18
N GLN A 202 15.45 -4.05 -33.78
CA GLN A 202 15.06 -5.13 -34.69
C GLN A 202 13.82 -4.76 -35.53
N TYR A 203 12.89 -3.99 -34.96
CA TYR A 203 11.62 -3.56 -35.62
C TYR A 203 11.50 -2.03 -35.60
N PRO A 204 12.20 -1.32 -36.48
CA PRO A 204 12.32 0.15 -36.42
C PRO A 204 11.02 0.92 -36.60
N LEU A 205 10.01 0.33 -37.24
CA LEU A 205 8.68 0.93 -37.43
C LEU A 205 7.66 0.55 -36.35
N ALA A 206 8.07 -0.28 -35.37
CA ALA A 206 7.28 -0.57 -34.20
C ALA A 206 7.13 0.68 -33.31
N LYS A 207 6.04 0.74 -32.56
CA LYS A 207 5.80 1.86 -31.63
C LYS A 207 5.63 1.33 -30.22
N TRP A 208 6.44 1.85 -29.32
CA TRP A 208 6.29 1.65 -27.89
C TRP A 208 5.62 2.89 -27.28
N VAL A 209 4.53 2.66 -26.55
CA VAL A 209 3.75 3.69 -25.86
C VAL A 209 3.66 3.32 -24.40
N GLN A 210 3.93 4.28 -23.53
CA GLN A 210 3.76 4.15 -22.09
C GLN A 210 2.52 4.94 -21.66
N TRP A 211 1.66 4.33 -20.87
CA TRP A 211 0.45 4.96 -20.39
C TRP A 211 0.21 4.60 -18.91
N GLU A 212 -0.06 5.63 -18.11
CA GLU A 212 -0.37 5.53 -16.69
C GLU A 212 -1.71 6.20 -16.42
N PRO A 213 -2.73 5.48 -15.92
CA PRO A 213 -4.03 6.06 -15.61
C PRO A 213 -3.97 7.10 -14.48
N LEU A 214 -3.07 6.90 -13.51
CA LEU A 214 -2.77 7.83 -12.42
C LEU A 214 -1.44 8.55 -12.64
N GLY A 215 -1.18 8.90 -13.89
CA GLY A 215 0.10 9.43 -14.33
C GLY A 215 0.41 10.84 -13.80
N ARG A 216 1.71 11.14 -13.76
CA ARG A 216 2.26 12.43 -13.34
C ARG A 216 2.50 13.35 -14.55
N HIS A 217 1.60 13.33 -15.55
CA HIS A 217 1.80 14.06 -16.80
C HIS A 217 1.92 15.57 -16.58
N ASN A 218 1.09 16.15 -15.71
CA ASN A 218 1.15 17.58 -15.40
C ASN A 218 2.49 17.97 -14.73
N ALA A 219 3.01 17.16 -13.82
CA ALA A 219 4.30 17.42 -13.18
C ALA A 219 5.47 17.32 -14.18
N ARG A 220 5.42 16.32 -15.07
CA ARG A 220 6.41 16.16 -16.15
C ARG A 220 6.36 17.31 -17.14
N GLU A 221 5.19 17.71 -17.58
CA GLU A 221 5.03 18.83 -18.49
C GLU A 221 5.46 20.15 -17.84
N GLY A 222 5.15 20.33 -16.55
CA GLY A 222 5.63 21.46 -15.78
C GLY A 222 7.17 21.52 -15.73
N SER A 223 7.84 20.38 -15.52
CA SER A 223 9.31 20.36 -15.54
C SER A 223 9.87 20.67 -16.94
N ARG A 224 9.25 20.14 -18.01
CA ARG A 224 9.62 20.46 -19.38
C ARG A 224 9.48 21.95 -19.69
N LEU A 225 8.40 22.58 -19.24
CA LEU A 225 8.20 24.03 -19.41
C LEU A 225 9.21 24.86 -18.63
N ALA A 226 9.60 24.41 -17.43
CA ALA A 226 10.52 25.15 -16.56
C ALA A 226 12.00 24.97 -16.97
N PHE A 227 12.40 23.76 -17.38
CA PHE A 227 13.79 23.38 -17.58
C PHE A 227 14.13 23.02 -19.04
N GLY A 228 13.14 22.95 -19.93
CA GLY A 228 13.33 22.53 -21.32
C GLY A 228 13.37 21.01 -21.52
N GLU A 229 13.43 20.22 -20.44
CA GLU A 229 13.50 18.77 -20.45
C GLU A 229 12.63 18.14 -19.36
N TYR A 230 12.37 16.84 -19.48
CA TYR A 230 11.68 16.08 -18.44
C TYR A 230 12.64 15.75 -17.31
N ALA A 231 12.43 16.36 -16.16
CA ALA A 231 13.21 16.12 -14.95
C ALA A 231 12.30 15.71 -13.79
N ASP A 232 12.72 14.76 -12.99
CA ASP A 232 12.06 14.39 -11.74
C ASP A 232 12.64 15.19 -10.57
N ALA A 233 11.81 16.02 -9.95
CA ALA A 233 12.22 16.82 -8.80
C ALA A 233 12.44 15.93 -7.57
N GLN A 234 13.60 16.06 -6.95
CA GLN A 234 13.95 15.41 -5.70
C GLN A 234 13.92 16.43 -4.56
N TYR A 235 12.93 16.34 -3.69
CA TYR A 235 12.74 17.28 -2.58
C TYR A 235 13.46 16.80 -1.32
N ASP A 236 14.25 17.67 -0.70
CA ASP A 236 14.81 17.46 0.64
C ASP A 236 13.88 18.09 1.70
N ILE A 237 12.82 17.37 2.02
CA ILE A 237 11.80 17.81 2.98
C ILE A 237 12.39 18.01 4.38
N ALA A 238 13.47 17.31 4.74
CA ALA A 238 14.10 17.44 6.04
C ALA A 238 14.73 18.83 6.25
N LYS A 239 15.13 19.52 5.19
CA LYS A 239 15.70 20.87 5.24
C LYS A 239 14.67 21.99 5.17
N ALA A 240 13.45 21.67 4.76
CA ALA A 240 12.41 22.68 4.58
C ALA A 240 11.84 23.13 5.93
N THR A 241 11.84 24.44 6.20
CA THR A 241 11.16 25.05 7.35
C THR A 241 9.73 25.45 7.05
N VAL A 242 9.45 25.81 5.79
CA VAL A 242 8.13 26.13 5.27
C VAL A 242 7.92 25.37 3.98
N ILE A 243 6.77 24.75 3.85
CA ILE A 243 6.38 23.96 2.69
C ILE A 243 5.04 24.51 2.18
N VAL A 244 4.95 24.76 0.88
CA VAL A 244 3.70 25.06 0.19
C VAL A 244 3.42 23.92 -0.78
N SER A 245 2.31 23.24 -0.60
CA SER A 245 1.84 22.18 -1.47
C SER A 245 0.68 22.69 -2.32
N LEU A 246 0.86 22.67 -3.64
CA LEU A 246 -0.18 23.06 -4.60
C LEU A 246 -0.73 21.81 -5.29
N ASP A 247 -1.87 21.34 -4.83
CA ASP A 247 -2.58 20.15 -5.29
C ASP A 247 -1.67 18.90 -5.43
N ALA A 248 -0.67 18.79 -4.53
CA ALA A 248 0.31 17.73 -4.54
C ALA A 248 0.25 16.92 -3.23
N ASP A 249 -0.14 15.66 -3.31
CA ASP A 249 -0.18 14.77 -2.16
C ASP A 249 1.19 14.09 -1.93
N PHE A 250 2.23 14.89 -1.74
CA PHE A 250 3.63 14.45 -1.67
C PHE A 250 3.95 13.56 -0.46
N LEU A 251 3.11 13.55 0.56
CA LEU A 251 3.27 12.67 1.73
C LEU A 251 2.72 11.26 1.49
N CYS A 252 1.91 11.05 0.45
CA CYS A 252 1.27 9.76 0.19
C CYS A 252 1.57 9.24 -1.21
N THR A 253 1.53 10.11 -2.21
CA THR A 253 1.63 9.72 -3.62
C THR A 253 3.03 9.94 -4.20
N GLY A 254 3.34 9.18 -5.25
CA GLY A 254 4.60 9.30 -5.98
C GLY A 254 5.76 8.51 -5.36
N PRO A 255 6.87 8.40 -6.11
CA PRO A 255 7.95 7.46 -5.81
C PRO A 255 8.72 7.74 -4.52
N ALA A 256 8.63 8.97 -4.00
CA ALA A 256 9.32 9.38 -2.78
C ALA A 256 8.36 9.61 -1.59
N GLY A 257 7.09 9.26 -1.69
CA GLY A 257 6.07 9.52 -0.67
C GLY A 257 6.47 9.06 0.73
N LEU A 258 6.94 7.82 0.87
CA LEU A 258 7.39 7.27 2.16
C LEU A 258 8.59 8.03 2.73
N LYS A 259 9.58 8.35 1.88
CA LYS A 259 10.75 9.15 2.27
C LYS A 259 10.34 10.56 2.71
N HIS A 260 9.44 11.19 1.96
CA HIS A 260 8.91 12.51 2.30
C HIS A 260 8.11 12.49 3.60
N ALA A 261 7.24 11.50 3.79
CA ALA A 261 6.46 11.34 5.01
C ALA A 261 7.38 11.16 6.24
N ARG A 262 8.42 10.33 6.14
CA ARG A 262 9.40 10.14 7.20
C ARG A 262 10.18 11.44 7.51
N ALA A 263 10.65 12.12 6.47
CA ALA A 263 11.39 13.37 6.62
C ALA A 263 10.51 14.48 7.23
N PHE A 264 9.26 14.58 6.79
CA PHE A 264 8.28 15.50 7.35
C PHE A 264 7.99 15.21 8.82
N ALA A 265 7.72 13.94 9.17
CA ALA A 265 7.45 13.53 10.54
C ALA A 265 8.65 13.74 11.46
N SER A 266 9.87 13.50 10.97
CA SER A 266 11.09 13.70 11.76
C SER A 266 11.28 15.15 12.21
N ARG A 267 10.87 16.12 11.36
CA ARG A 267 10.91 17.56 11.68
C ARG A 267 9.85 18.00 12.69
N ARG A 268 8.83 17.19 12.91
CA ARG A 268 7.71 17.45 13.83
C ARG A 268 7.83 16.70 15.15
N ARG A 269 8.92 15.99 15.36
CA ARG A 269 9.20 15.39 16.66
C ARG A 269 9.59 16.48 17.65
N VAL A 270 8.89 16.49 18.76
CA VAL A 270 9.26 17.28 19.94
C VAL A 270 10.26 16.43 20.72
N ASP A 271 11.53 16.84 20.70
CA ASP A 271 12.61 16.18 21.42
C ASP A 271 13.31 17.25 22.29
N GLY A 272 13.00 17.22 23.57
CA GLY A 272 13.48 18.23 24.55
C GLY A 272 13.10 19.67 24.16
N ASP A 273 14.06 20.57 24.20
CA ASP A 273 13.86 22.00 23.89
C ASP A 273 13.81 22.35 22.39
N ARG A 274 13.88 21.35 21.51
CA ARG A 274 13.85 21.56 20.06
C ARG A 274 12.40 21.64 19.56
N VAL A 275 11.89 22.85 19.46
CA VAL A 275 10.56 23.17 18.90
C VAL A 275 10.71 23.81 17.52
N GLN A 276 11.43 23.18 16.59
CA GLN A 276 11.49 23.66 15.20
C GLN A 276 10.72 22.72 14.27
N ALA A 277 9.39 22.76 14.37
CA ALA A 277 8.53 22.09 13.40
C ALA A 277 8.52 22.86 12.07
N ASN A 278 8.52 22.13 10.96
CA ASN A 278 8.22 22.72 9.67
C ASN A 278 6.74 23.14 9.61
N ARG A 279 6.44 24.15 8.81
CA ARG A 279 5.07 24.64 8.59
C ARG A 279 4.60 24.24 7.19
N LEU A 280 3.46 23.58 7.10
CA LEU A 280 2.87 23.11 5.85
C LEU A 280 1.61 23.90 5.52
N TYR A 281 1.61 24.54 4.36
CA TYR A 281 0.44 25.12 3.71
C TYR A 281 0.02 24.22 2.56
N ALA A 282 -1.23 23.77 2.55
CA ALA A 282 -1.79 22.96 1.47
C ALA A 282 -2.91 23.73 0.76
N VAL A 283 -2.76 23.88 -0.53
CA VAL A 283 -3.77 24.43 -1.43
C VAL A 283 -4.22 23.27 -2.33
N GLU A 284 -5.47 22.84 -2.21
CA GLU A 284 -5.94 21.64 -2.88
C GLU A 284 -7.44 21.69 -3.20
N SER A 285 -7.81 21.03 -4.29
CA SER A 285 -9.22 20.94 -4.72
C SER A 285 -10.00 19.88 -3.94
N THR A 286 -9.33 18.81 -3.54
CA THR A 286 -9.88 17.67 -2.80
C THR A 286 -9.06 17.44 -1.53
N ALA A 287 -9.70 16.97 -0.46
CA ALA A 287 -8.96 16.62 0.76
C ALA A 287 -8.00 15.43 0.50
N THR A 288 -6.70 15.68 0.73
CA THR A 288 -5.64 14.68 0.59
C THR A 288 -5.01 14.32 1.94
N ASN A 289 -4.16 13.29 1.96
CA ASN A 289 -3.37 12.97 3.15
C ASN A 289 -2.42 14.12 3.53
N THR A 290 -1.85 14.81 2.56
CA THR A 290 -1.01 16.00 2.77
C THR A 290 -1.83 17.13 3.37
N GLY A 291 -3.00 17.43 2.82
CA GLY A 291 -3.90 18.46 3.32
C GLY A 291 -4.41 18.18 4.73
N SER A 292 -4.64 16.91 5.09
CA SER A 292 -5.06 16.51 6.43
C SER A 292 -3.97 16.73 7.50
N ARG A 293 -2.70 16.84 7.09
CA ARG A 293 -1.54 17.09 7.94
C ARG A 293 -1.05 18.52 7.89
N ALA A 294 -1.67 19.37 7.05
CA ALA A 294 -1.28 20.76 6.89
C ALA A 294 -1.64 21.59 8.14
N ASP A 295 -0.76 22.55 8.48
CA ASP A 295 -1.05 23.53 9.51
C ASP A 295 -2.08 24.56 9.00
N HIS A 296 -2.05 24.81 7.69
CA HIS A 296 -3.01 25.67 7.01
C HIS A 296 -3.45 25.00 5.71
N ARG A 297 -4.74 24.79 5.57
CA ARG A 297 -5.35 24.23 4.37
C ARG A 297 -6.28 25.25 3.71
N LEU A 298 -6.07 25.49 2.42
CA LEU A 298 -6.92 26.32 1.59
C LEU A 298 -7.58 25.45 0.52
N PRO A 299 -8.88 25.13 0.64
CA PRO A 299 -9.59 24.42 -0.41
C PRO A 299 -9.89 25.40 -1.56
N LEU A 300 -9.50 25.04 -2.77
CA LEU A 300 -9.83 25.77 -3.99
C LEU A 300 -10.63 24.86 -4.93
N ARG A 301 -11.54 25.47 -5.68
CA ARG A 301 -12.31 24.79 -6.75
C ARG A 301 -11.68 25.07 -8.09
#